data_2d1b0c4ef845a6697c9bf5c6036d06f4
#
_entry.id   2d1b0c4ef845a6697c9bf5c6036d06f4
#
_cell.length_a   1.000
_cell.length_b   1.000
_cell.length_c   1.000
_cell.angle_alpha   90.00
_cell.angle_beta   90.00
_cell.angle_gamma   90.00
#
_symmetry.space_group_name_H-M   'P 1'
#
loop_
_entity.id
_entity.type
_entity.pdbx_description
1 polymer ?
#
loop_
_entity_poly.entity_id
_entity_poly.type
_entity_poly.pdbx_seq_one_letter_code
_entity_poly.pdbx_strand_id
1 'polypeptide(L)' 'MIENPLGQVKNTRLTYSIHLQKVITEVQVQFADEDPAWIPLETLLAIKKTSN' A
#
# COMPACT_ATOMS: atom_id res chain seq x y z
N MET A 1 -21.18 0.18 -9.68
CA MET A 1 -20.05 -0.50 -9.05
C MET A 1 -19.23 0.48 -8.23
N ILE A 2 -18.81 0.04 -7.08
CA ILE A 2 -18.02 0.90 -6.20
C ILE A 2 -16.55 0.76 -6.55
N GLU A 3 -15.92 1.88 -6.88
CA GLU A 3 -14.48 1.88 -7.07
C GLU A 3 -13.78 1.93 -5.74
N ASN A 4 -12.69 1.20 -5.63
CA ASN A 4 -11.85 1.27 -4.45
C ASN A 4 -10.95 2.50 -4.57
N PRO A 5 -11.19 3.56 -3.77
CA PRO A 5 -10.41 4.79 -3.87
C PRO A 5 -8.94 4.59 -3.51
N LEU A 6 -8.62 3.50 -2.84
CA LEU A 6 -7.23 3.19 -2.48
C LEU A 6 -6.55 2.30 -3.50
N GLY A 7 -7.21 2.06 -4.64
CA GLY A 7 -6.65 1.22 -5.67
C GLY A 7 -6.83 -0.26 -5.38
N GLN A 8 -6.16 -1.07 -6.17
CA GLN A 8 -6.28 -2.52 -6.10
C GLN A 8 -4.94 -3.12 -5.68
N VAL A 9 -4.97 -3.92 -4.63
CA VAL A 9 -3.76 -4.62 -4.17
C VAL A 9 -3.47 -5.78 -5.12
N LYS A 10 -2.25 -5.78 -5.67
CA LYS A 10 -1.80 -6.79 -6.60
C LYS A 10 -0.91 -7.84 -5.96
N ASN A 11 0.03 -7.39 -5.14
CA ASN A 11 1.02 -8.27 -4.54
C ASN A 11 1.42 -7.76 -3.18
N THR A 12 2.08 -8.62 -2.43
CA THR A 12 2.68 -8.24 -1.15
C THR A 12 4.12 -8.76 -1.11
N ARG A 13 4.95 -8.12 -0.31
CA ARG A 13 6.33 -8.56 -0.10
C ARG A 13 6.83 -8.10 1.25
N LEU A 14 7.87 -8.77 1.73
CA LEU A 14 8.60 -8.34 2.92
C LEU A 14 9.86 -7.61 2.45
N THR A 15 10.16 -6.50 3.10
CA THR A 15 11.37 -5.74 2.79
C THR A 15 11.90 -5.10 4.07
N TYR A 16 13.20 -4.84 4.09
CA TYR A 16 13.83 -4.18 5.23
C TYR A 16 13.71 -2.67 5.08
N SER A 17 13.16 -2.02 6.11
CA SER A 17 13.04 -0.57 6.12
C SER A 17 14.24 0.03 6.87
N ILE A 18 15.03 0.83 6.15
CA ILE A 18 16.16 1.51 6.76
C ILE A 18 15.68 2.52 7.79
N HIS A 19 14.59 3.21 7.49
CA HIS A 19 14.03 4.22 8.38
C HIS A 19 13.55 3.61 9.71
N LEU A 20 12.87 2.48 9.62
CA LEU A 20 12.29 1.83 10.80
C LEU A 20 13.23 0.81 11.42
N GLN A 21 14.31 0.46 10.70
CA GLN A 21 15.30 -0.51 11.11
C GLN A 21 14.68 -1.88 11.45
N LYS A 22 13.74 -2.28 10.61
CA LYS A 22 13.08 -3.57 10.77
C LYS A 22 12.49 -4.04 9.45
N VAL A 23 12.15 -5.31 9.39
CA VAL A 23 11.44 -5.86 8.24
C VAL A 23 9.98 -5.41 8.30
N ILE A 24 9.47 -4.92 7.19
CA ILE A 24 8.08 -4.49 7.08
C ILE A 24 7.42 -5.19 5.90
N THR A 25 6.10 -5.15 5.89
CA THR A 25 5.30 -5.65 4.77
C THR A 25 4.97 -4.48 3.86
N GLU A 26 5.21 -4.65 2.56
CA GLU A 26 4.77 -3.69 1.55
C GLU A 26 3.73 -4.33 0.66
N VAL A 27 2.81 -3.53 0.16
CA VAL A 27 1.80 -3.98 -0.79
C VAL A 27 1.97 -3.22 -2.09
N GLN A 28 1.78 -3.94 -3.19
CA GLN A 28 1.79 -3.33 -4.52
C GLN A 28 0.37 -2.93 -4.86
N VAL A 29 0.15 -1.66 -5.08
CA VAL A 29 -1.18 -1.10 -5.33
C VAL A 29 -1.23 -0.48 -6.71
N GLN A 30 -2.26 -0.83 -7.46
CA GLN A 30 -2.54 -0.26 -8.77
C GLN A 30 -3.63 0.80 -8.61
N PHE A 31 -3.30 2.04 -8.94
CA PHE A 31 -4.26 3.15 -8.89
C PHE A 31 -4.66 3.51 -10.33
N ALA A 32 -5.90 3.24 -10.68
CA ALA A 32 -6.46 3.62 -11.98
C ALA A 32 -5.48 3.30 -13.14
N ASP A 33 -5.06 4.32 -13.87
CA ASP A 33 -4.18 4.16 -15.03
C ASP A 33 -2.70 4.37 -14.71
N GLU A 34 -2.37 4.54 -13.44
CA GLU A 34 -0.99 4.78 -13.05
C GLU A 34 -0.23 3.47 -12.89
N ASP A 35 1.09 3.57 -12.92
CA ASP A 35 1.92 2.40 -12.68
C ASP A 35 1.75 1.92 -11.24
N PRO A 36 1.83 0.60 -11.02
CA PRO A 36 1.73 0.07 -9.66
C PRO A 36 2.84 0.62 -8.78
N ALA A 37 2.52 0.86 -7.52
CA ALA A 37 3.47 1.37 -6.54
C ALA A 37 3.52 0.47 -5.32
N TRP A 38 4.71 0.32 -4.74
CA TRP A 38 4.89 -0.41 -3.49
C TRP A 38 4.73 0.56 -2.33
N ILE A 39 3.80 0.24 -1.44
CA ILE A 39 3.45 1.10 -0.32
C ILE A 39 3.56 0.27 0.96
N PRO A 40 4.19 0.80 2.03
CA PRO A 40 4.17 0.09 3.31
C PRO A 40 2.74 -0.18 3.75
N LEU A 41 2.50 -1.38 4.25
CA LEU A 41 1.14 -1.76 4.67
C LEU A 41 0.61 -0.80 5.73
N GLU A 42 1.45 -0.36 6.66
CA GLU A 42 1.03 0.61 7.68
C GLU A 42 0.55 1.91 7.07
N THR A 43 1.21 2.37 6.02
CA THR A 43 0.80 3.59 5.32
C THR A 43 -0.57 3.41 4.68
N LEU A 44 -0.79 2.28 4.04
CA LEU A 44 -2.08 2.00 3.41
C LEU A 44 -3.19 1.94 4.45
N LEU A 45 -2.94 1.30 5.59
CA LEU A 45 -3.92 1.21 6.66
C LEU A 45 -4.22 2.58 7.27
N ALA A 46 -3.21 3.44 7.37
CA ALA A 46 -3.41 4.79 7.88
C ALA A 46 -4.28 5.62 6.95
N ILE A 47 -4.04 5.51 5.64
CA ILE A 47 -4.87 6.19 4.64
C ILE A 47 -6.31 5.70 4.72
N LYS A 48 -6.49 4.40 4.81
CA LYS A 48 -7.81 3.79 4.90
C LYS A 48 -8.55 4.24 6.15
N LYS A 49 -7.82 4.41 7.24
CA LYS A 49 -8.39 4.83 8.50
C LYS A 49 -8.85 6.28 8.46
N THR A 50 -8.11 7.13 7.77
CA THR A 50 -8.44 8.57 7.69
C THR A 50 -9.45 8.91 6.62
N SER A 51 -9.76 7.97 5.73
CA SER A 51 -10.68 8.24 4.63
C SER A 51 -12.14 7.98 4.99
N ASN A 52 -12.43 7.80 6.22
CA ASN A 52 -13.81 7.59 6.67
C ASN A 52 -14.65 8.84 6.47
#